data_1eae27270501453f7ae2c9d5c64a2893
#
_entry.id   1eae27270501453f7ae2c9d5c64a2893
#
_cell.length_a   1.000
_cell.length_b   1.000
_cell.length_c   1.000
_cell.angle_alpha   90.00
_cell.angle_beta   90.00
_cell.angle_gamma   90.00
#
_symmetry.space_group_name_H-M   'P 1'
#
loop_
_entity.id
_entity.type
_entity.pdbx_description
1 polymer ?
#
loop_
_entity_poly.entity_id
_entity_poly.type
_entity_poly.pdbx_seq_one_letter_code
_entity_poly.pdbx_strand_id
1 'polypeptide(L)'
;MSLSLNRVNQTDTVFIKTHGSKTPFWKYYFRCALDFIGLRQPVEYYNKRKRLEFEYQTLKLWISYDLNVPEVIRKNSLDLHLSIIEGKTLHKIFTESNDIDMDLVIKLINDVNYRHHLAFKYNEPKLCHVDANLRNIVYSNNKIFHIDFEMGREYENIGMWAQREISKLLISLLINIPVSERDNIVKLFCNIYEHNKVINSLIKSKLRRRKLDQHNSLDTDKYALLDLVRDLQIHKQNK
;
A
#
# COMPACT_ATOMS: atom_id res chain seq x y z
N MET A 1 8.76 -7.49 8.54
CA MET A 1 10.20 -7.48 8.18
C MET A 1 10.34 -7.20 6.70
N SER A 2 11.00 -6.10 6.34
CA SER A 2 11.34 -5.81 4.94
C SER A 2 12.32 -6.88 4.44
N LEU A 3 11.99 -7.55 3.35
CA LEU A 3 12.80 -8.62 2.76
C LEU A 3 13.88 -8.08 1.81
N SER A 4 13.99 -6.77 1.66
CA SER A 4 14.96 -6.14 0.78
C SER A 4 15.79 -5.13 1.55
N LEU A 5 17.11 -5.29 1.49
CA LEU A 5 18.06 -4.28 1.90
C LEU A 5 18.39 -3.44 0.66
N ASN A 6 17.60 -2.39 0.44
CA ASN A 6 17.99 -1.38 -0.52
C ASN A 6 19.10 -0.53 0.11
N ARG A 7 20.16 -0.28 -0.62
CA ARG A 7 21.13 0.75 -0.25
C ARG A 7 20.59 2.09 -0.75
N VAL A 8 20.54 3.02 0.16
CA VAL A 8 20.12 4.41 -0.13
C VAL A 8 21.35 5.28 0.06
N ASN A 9 21.76 5.95 -0.99
CA ASN A 9 22.71 7.04 -0.92
C ASN A 9 21.94 8.32 -1.25
N GLN A 10 21.93 9.26 -0.34
CA GLN A 10 21.30 10.56 -0.52
C GLN A 10 22.40 11.59 -0.71
N THR A 11 22.32 12.33 -1.82
CA THR A 11 23.03 13.60 -2.02
C THR A 11 22.02 14.71 -1.76
N ASP A 12 22.44 15.98 -1.71
CA ASP A 12 21.56 17.10 -1.38
C ASP A 12 20.33 17.23 -2.31
N THR A 13 20.35 16.64 -3.48
CA THR A 13 19.28 16.76 -4.49
C THR A 13 18.76 15.46 -5.06
N VAL A 14 19.43 14.34 -4.82
CA VAL A 14 19.14 13.06 -5.48
C VAL A 14 19.11 11.91 -4.49
N PHE A 15 18.03 11.14 -4.55
CA PHE A 15 17.88 9.89 -3.83
C PHE A 15 18.28 8.72 -4.75
N ILE A 16 19.37 8.03 -4.44
CA ILE A 16 19.84 6.88 -5.20
C ILE A 16 19.37 5.60 -4.53
N LYS A 17 18.48 4.89 -5.19
CA LYS A 17 17.95 3.60 -4.74
C LYS A 17 18.59 2.44 -5.49
N THR A 18 19.44 1.68 -4.80
CA THR A 18 20.02 0.44 -5.32
C THR A 18 19.19 -0.75 -4.86
N HIS A 19 18.59 -1.48 -5.78
CA HIS A 19 17.79 -2.66 -5.46
C HIS A 19 18.69 -3.83 -5.03
N GLY A 20 18.66 -4.17 -3.74
CA GLY A 20 19.39 -5.28 -3.16
C GLY A 20 18.61 -6.60 -3.19
N SER A 21 19.28 -7.76 -3.36
CA SER A 21 18.69 -9.05 -3.04
C SER A 21 19.47 -9.69 -1.91
N LYS A 22 18.84 -9.82 -0.75
CA LYS A 22 19.42 -10.57 0.38
C LYS A 22 18.51 -11.67 0.90
N THR A 23 17.44 -11.98 0.18
CA THR A 23 16.66 -13.16 0.55
C THR A 23 17.31 -14.35 -0.14
N PRO A 24 17.92 -15.28 0.59
CA PRO A 24 18.43 -16.51 -0.01
C PRO A 24 17.30 -17.21 -0.74
N PHE A 25 17.61 -17.76 -1.92
CA PHE A 25 16.67 -18.43 -2.82
C PHE A 25 15.84 -19.52 -2.11
N TRP A 26 16.44 -20.25 -1.17
CA TRP A 26 15.76 -21.28 -0.38
C TRP A 26 14.68 -20.73 0.56
N LYS A 27 14.84 -19.52 1.15
CA LYS A 27 13.80 -18.86 1.97
C LYS A 27 12.60 -18.49 1.13
N TYR A 28 12.82 -18.13 -0.14
CA TYR A 28 11.74 -17.90 -1.07
C TYR A 28 10.91 -19.16 -1.34
N TYR A 29 11.58 -20.28 -1.64
CA TYR A 29 10.91 -21.58 -1.87
C TYR A 29 10.16 -22.06 -0.63
N PHE A 30 10.77 -21.93 0.55
CA PHE A 30 10.11 -22.28 1.81
C PHE A 30 8.85 -21.45 2.02
N ARG A 31 8.88 -20.17 1.71
CA ARG A 31 7.71 -19.28 1.78
C ARG A 31 6.66 -19.64 0.73
N CYS A 32 7.06 -19.95 -0.50
CA CYS A 32 6.16 -20.42 -1.54
C CYS A 32 5.47 -21.74 -1.13
N ALA A 33 6.21 -22.68 -0.53
CA ALA A 33 5.65 -23.92 -0.01
C ALA A 33 4.62 -23.65 1.10
N LEU A 34 4.92 -22.76 2.04
CA LEU A 34 3.97 -22.36 3.09
C LEU A 34 2.76 -21.62 2.53
N ASP A 35 2.96 -20.75 1.53
CA ASP A 35 1.87 -20.05 0.87
C ASP A 35 0.98 -21.02 0.05
N PHE A 36 1.57 -22.06 -0.55
CA PHE A 36 0.84 -23.12 -1.26
C PHE A 36 0.00 -23.98 -0.30
N ILE A 37 0.58 -24.40 0.84
CA ILE A 37 -0.13 -25.15 1.89
C ILE A 37 -1.24 -24.29 2.51
N GLY A 38 -1.01 -22.97 2.66
CA GLY A 38 -1.98 -22.01 3.20
C GLY A 38 -3.00 -21.51 2.19
N LEU A 39 -3.11 -22.09 0.96
CA LEU A 39 -3.98 -21.63 -0.12
C LEU A 39 -3.77 -20.13 -0.45
N ARG A 40 -2.55 -19.63 -0.25
CA ARG A 40 -2.17 -18.27 -0.60
C ARG A 40 -1.62 -18.28 -2.03
N GLN A 41 -1.92 -17.23 -2.80
CA GLN A 41 -1.28 -17.07 -4.10
C GLN A 41 0.24 -16.98 -3.94
N PRO A 42 1.02 -17.77 -4.70
CA PRO A 42 2.46 -17.75 -4.64
C PRO A 42 2.98 -16.33 -4.94
N VAL A 43 3.93 -15.90 -4.14
CA VAL A 43 4.61 -14.62 -4.35
C VAL A 43 5.56 -14.80 -5.52
N GLU A 44 5.34 -14.11 -6.65
CA GLU A 44 6.34 -14.09 -7.70
C GLU A 44 7.66 -13.50 -7.18
N TYR A 45 8.75 -14.22 -7.47
CA TYR A 45 10.09 -13.75 -7.16
C TYR A 45 10.55 -12.77 -8.23
N TYR A 46 10.46 -11.49 -7.94
CA TYR A 46 11.12 -10.50 -8.78
C TYR A 46 12.60 -10.40 -8.41
N ASN A 47 13.46 -10.77 -9.36
CA ASN A 47 14.88 -10.48 -9.22
C ASN A 47 15.10 -8.95 -9.23
N LYS A 48 16.31 -8.51 -8.88
CA LYS A 48 16.66 -7.08 -8.78
C LYS A 48 16.25 -6.26 -10.01
N ARG A 49 16.49 -6.81 -11.21
CA ARG A 49 16.18 -6.14 -12.48
C ARG A 49 14.69 -5.99 -12.68
N LYS A 50 13.91 -7.06 -12.44
CA LYS A 50 12.43 -7.00 -12.55
C LYS A 50 11.82 -6.00 -11.57
N ARG A 51 12.35 -5.94 -10.32
CA ARG A 51 11.87 -4.97 -9.31
C ARG A 51 12.18 -3.54 -9.71
N LEU A 52 13.42 -3.26 -10.15
CA LEU A 52 13.83 -1.94 -10.65
C LEU A 52 12.99 -1.55 -11.87
N GLU A 53 12.82 -2.46 -12.81
CA GLU A 53 12.01 -2.21 -14.01
C GLU A 53 10.56 -1.93 -13.67
N PHE A 54 9.97 -2.72 -12.77
CA PHE A 54 8.60 -2.52 -12.32
C PHE A 54 8.42 -1.15 -11.65
N GLU A 55 9.31 -0.78 -10.73
CA GLU A 55 9.26 0.53 -10.07
C GLU A 55 9.42 1.67 -11.07
N TYR A 56 10.39 1.56 -11.98
CA TYR A 56 10.62 2.56 -13.03
C TYR A 56 9.38 2.76 -13.93
N GLN A 57 8.79 1.66 -14.42
CA GLN A 57 7.61 1.72 -15.27
C GLN A 57 6.39 2.28 -14.52
N THR A 58 6.25 1.91 -13.25
CA THR A 58 5.16 2.44 -12.41
C THR A 58 5.31 3.94 -12.17
N LEU A 59 6.51 4.43 -11.85
CA LEU A 59 6.77 5.86 -11.69
C LEU A 59 6.48 6.64 -12.98
N LYS A 60 6.96 6.15 -14.13
CA LYS A 60 6.66 6.77 -15.43
C LYS A 60 5.17 6.81 -15.74
N LEU A 61 4.47 5.71 -15.46
CA LEU A 61 3.02 5.65 -15.62
C LEU A 61 2.32 6.68 -14.74
N TRP A 62 2.67 6.77 -13.46
CA TRP A 62 2.06 7.73 -12.53
C TRP A 62 2.30 9.18 -12.96
N ILE A 63 3.52 9.50 -13.40
CA ILE A 63 3.85 10.82 -13.95
C ILE A 63 2.98 11.13 -15.18
N SER A 64 2.72 10.16 -16.06
CA SER A 64 1.89 10.38 -17.25
C SER A 64 0.40 10.62 -16.94
N TYR A 65 -0.04 10.32 -15.72
CA TYR A 65 -1.37 10.62 -15.19
C TYR A 65 -1.38 11.81 -14.21
N ASP A 66 -0.32 12.62 -14.18
CA ASP A 66 -0.15 13.76 -13.26
C ASP A 66 -0.28 13.40 -11.78
N LEU A 67 0.07 12.15 -11.42
CA LEU A 67 0.07 11.69 -10.04
C LEU A 67 1.40 12.04 -9.36
N ASN A 68 1.33 12.40 -8.07
CA ASN A 68 2.49 12.87 -7.32
C ASN A 68 3.38 11.71 -6.89
N VAL A 69 4.53 11.60 -7.53
CA VAL A 69 5.61 10.65 -7.26
C VAL A 69 6.96 11.35 -7.44
N PRO A 70 8.07 10.78 -6.94
CA PRO A 70 9.40 11.29 -7.27
C PRO A 70 9.65 11.26 -8.77
N GLU A 71 10.29 12.30 -9.28
CA GLU A 71 10.77 12.34 -10.67
C GLU A 71 11.92 11.36 -10.85
N VAL A 72 11.93 10.67 -11.98
CA VAL A 72 13.03 9.80 -12.38
C VAL A 72 14.09 10.63 -13.08
N ILE A 73 15.16 10.94 -12.37
CA ILE A 73 16.31 11.71 -12.90
C ILE A 73 17.16 10.84 -13.82
N ARG A 74 17.46 9.62 -13.37
CA ARG A 74 18.29 8.66 -14.11
C ARG A 74 17.96 7.23 -13.73
N LYS A 75 18.04 6.32 -14.70
CA LYS A 75 17.97 4.87 -14.50
C LYS A 75 19.24 4.24 -15.04
N ASN A 76 19.88 3.43 -14.22
CA ASN A 76 20.99 2.54 -14.59
C ASN A 76 20.53 1.08 -14.56
N SER A 77 21.44 0.14 -14.82
CA SER A 77 21.14 -1.31 -14.78
C SER A 77 20.77 -1.84 -13.41
N LEU A 78 21.22 -1.18 -12.33
CA LEU A 78 21.04 -1.61 -10.93
C LEU A 78 20.43 -0.53 -10.03
N ASP A 79 20.41 0.73 -10.49
CA ASP A 79 20.06 1.89 -9.67
C ASP A 79 19.00 2.74 -10.32
N LEU A 80 18.14 3.32 -9.47
CA LEU A 80 17.18 4.32 -9.83
C LEU A 80 17.51 5.61 -9.07
N HIS A 81 17.72 6.69 -9.81
CA HIS A 81 17.99 8.02 -9.27
C HIS A 81 16.68 8.82 -9.31
N LEU A 82 16.20 9.21 -8.16
CA LEU A 82 14.92 9.88 -7.97
C LEU A 82 15.12 11.28 -7.38
N SER A 83 14.20 12.19 -7.65
CA SER A 83 14.13 13.45 -6.94
C SER A 83 13.80 13.21 -5.46
N ILE A 84 14.32 14.06 -4.60
CA ILE A 84 13.97 14.04 -3.17
C ILE A 84 12.62 14.74 -3.00
N ILE A 85 11.72 14.13 -2.25
CA ILE A 85 10.49 14.77 -1.81
C ILE A 85 10.74 15.35 -0.42
N GLU A 86 10.85 16.67 -0.35
CA GLU A 86 10.96 17.38 0.92
C GLU A 86 9.63 17.36 1.65
N GLY A 87 9.53 16.58 2.73
CA GLY A 87 8.29 16.43 3.48
C GLY A 87 8.40 15.41 4.60
N LYS A 88 7.29 15.15 5.26
CA LYS A 88 7.18 14.11 6.30
C LYS A 88 6.34 12.94 5.78
N THR A 89 6.74 11.72 6.13
CA THR A 89 5.86 10.55 5.87
C THR A 89 4.58 10.68 6.71
N LEU A 90 3.46 10.21 6.18
CA LEU A 90 2.20 10.20 6.94
C LEU A 90 2.32 9.40 8.23
N HIS A 91 3.14 8.33 8.23
CA HIS A 91 3.46 7.61 9.46
C HIS A 91 4.02 8.56 10.54
N LYS A 92 5.00 9.39 10.18
CA LYS A 92 5.62 10.34 11.12
C LYS A 92 4.62 11.40 11.58
N ILE A 93 3.80 11.93 10.67
CA ILE A 93 2.77 12.94 11.01
C ILE A 93 1.78 12.36 12.03
N PHE A 94 1.19 11.19 11.76
CA PHE A 94 0.17 10.60 12.64
C PHE A 94 0.71 10.02 13.95
N THR A 95 2.01 9.69 14.02
CA THR A 95 2.63 9.20 15.28
C THR A 95 3.22 10.31 16.16
N GLU A 96 3.58 11.45 15.58
CA GLU A 96 4.13 12.61 16.33
C GLU A 96 3.07 13.61 16.77
N SER A 97 1.88 13.57 16.17
CA SER A 97 0.77 14.47 16.52
C SER A 97 -0.12 13.87 17.59
N ASN A 98 -0.54 14.68 18.55
CA ASN A 98 -1.55 14.29 19.54
C ASN A 98 -2.96 14.34 18.94
N ASP A 99 -3.19 15.18 17.93
CA ASP A 99 -4.46 15.35 17.23
C ASP A 99 -4.37 14.87 15.80
N ILE A 100 -5.46 14.29 15.31
CA ILE A 100 -5.55 13.82 13.92
C ILE A 100 -5.97 14.97 13.02
N ASP A 101 -5.14 15.27 12.02
CA ASP A 101 -5.51 16.15 10.92
C ASP A 101 -6.52 15.42 10.00
N MET A 102 -7.82 15.66 10.25
CA MET A 102 -8.91 15.06 9.49
C MET A 102 -8.92 15.50 8.02
N ASP A 103 -8.46 16.72 7.72
CA ASP A 103 -8.36 17.21 6.34
C ASP A 103 -7.31 16.43 5.56
N LEU A 104 -6.21 16.07 6.23
CA LEU A 104 -5.18 15.19 5.64
C LEU A 104 -5.71 13.78 5.42
N VAL A 105 -6.52 13.24 6.33
CA VAL A 105 -7.20 11.94 6.13
C VAL A 105 -8.15 11.99 4.94
N ILE A 106 -8.95 13.05 4.81
CA ILE A 106 -9.86 13.25 3.68
C ILE A 106 -9.08 13.33 2.37
N LYS A 107 -7.97 14.10 2.33
CA LYS A 107 -7.08 14.18 1.16
C LYS A 107 -6.53 12.81 0.78
N LEU A 108 -6.11 12.01 1.76
CA LEU A 108 -5.58 10.67 1.53
C LEU A 108 -6.65 9.73 0.93
N ILE A 109 -7.88 9.76 1.43
CA ILE A 109 -8.98 8.94 0.92
C ILE A 109 -9.36 9.39 -0.50
N ASN A 110 -9.42 10.69 -0.76
CA ASN A 110 -9.71 11.23 -2.10
C ASN A 110 -8.62 10.87 -3.11
N ASP A 111 -7.34 10.92 -2.72
CA ASP A 111 -6.22 10.49 -3.57
C ASP A 111 -6.38 9.02 -3.99
N VAL A 112 -6.64 8.13 -3.04
CA VAL A 112 -6.87 6.70 -3.33
C VAL A 112 -8.10 6.51 -4.22
N ASN A 113 -9.21 7.19 -3.91
CA ASN A 113 -10.44 7.09 -4.70
C ASN A 113 -10.21 7.53 -6.15
N TYR A 114 -9.52 8.65 -6.35
CA TYR A 114 -9.17 9.17 -7.67
C TYR A 114 -8.29 8.20 -8.47
N ARG A 115 -7.24 7.67 -7.85
CA ARG A 115 -6.34 6.70 -8.50
C ARG A 115 -7.05 5.40 -8.88
N HIS A 116 -7.91 4.89 -8.01
CA HIS A 116 -8.73 3.72 -8.32
C HIS A 116 -9.72 4.00 -9.44
N HIS A 117 -10.30 5.20 -9.48
CA HIS A 117 -11.13 5.61 -10.62
C HIS A 117 -10.36 5.54 -11.94
N LEU A 118 -9.15 6.11 -11.98
CA LEU A 118 -8.27 6.02 -13.15
C LEU A 118 -7.91 4.56 -13.49
N ALA A 119 -7.54 3.76 -12.47
CA ALA A 119 -7.19 2.35 -12.66
C ALA A 119 -8.33 1.56 -13.33
N PHE A 120 -9.55 1.71 -12.84
CA PHE A 120 -10.72 1.04 -13.42
C PHE A 120 -11.08 1.59 -14.80
N LYS A 121 -11.04 2.93 -14.99
CA LYS A 121 -11.37 3.58 -16.25
C LYS A 121 -10.45 3.17 -17.39
N TYR A 122 -9.15 3.09 -17.13
CA TYR A 122 -8.14 2.80 -18.14
C TYR A 122 -7.67 1.35 -18.14
N ASN A 123 -8.25 0.50 -17.28
CA ASN A 123 -7.84 -0.89 -17.09
C ASN A 123 -6.35 -1.02 -16.76
N GLU A 124 -5.81 -0.13 -15.92
CA GLU A 124 -4.39 -0.06 -15.57
C GLU A 124 -4.17 -0.32 -14.07
N PRO A 125 -3.89 -1.57 -13.68
CA PRO A 125 -3.77 -1.95 -12.28
C PRO A 125 -2.58 -1.31 -11.57
N LYS A 126 -1.53 -0.89 -12.28
CA LYS A 126 -0.35 -0.25 -11.67
C LYS A 126 -0.62 1.15 -11.12
N LEU A 127 -1.82 1.71 -11.37
CA LEU A 127 -2.27 2.94 -10.70
C LEU A 127 -2.69 2.68 -9.25
N CYS A 128 -2.80 1.42 -8.82
CA CYS A 128 -2.97 1.04 -7.42
C CYS A 128 -1.59 0.84 -6.76
N HIS A 129 -1.41 1.41 -5.57
CA HIS A 129 -0.17 1.26 -4.79
C HIS A 129 -0.23 0.04 -3.87
N VAL A 130 0.25 -1.11 -4.33
CA VAL A 130 0.13 -2.39 -3.58
C VAL A 130 0.84 -2.44 -2.23
N ASP A 131 1.76 -1.51 -1.95
CA ASP A 131 2.44 -1.36 -0.66
C ASP A 131 2.12 -0.03 0.02
N ALA A 132 0.88 0.42 -0.10
CA ALA A 132 0.39 1.68 0.46
C ALA A 132 0.32 1.63 1.99
N ASN A 133 1.48 1.68 2.64
CA ASN A 133 1.56 1.94 4.07
C ASN A 133 1.95 3.42 4.29
N LEU A 134 1.64 3.97 5.47
CA LEU A 134 1.88 5.39 5.76
C LEU A 134 3.36 5.81 5.68
N ARG A 135 4.31 4.87 5.71
CA ARG A 135 5.75 5.15 5.54
C ARG A 135 6.12 5.36 4.08
N ASN A 136 5.30 4.86 3.15
CA ASN A 136 5.49 5.00 1.71
C ASN A 136 4.66 6.16 1.13
N ILE A 137 4.10 7.00 1.99
CA ILE A 137 3.32 8.17 1.61
C ILE A 137 3.91 9.39 2.30
N VAL A 138 4.31 10.39 1.52
CA VAL A 138 4.93 11.64 2.00
C VAL A 138 3.97 12.80 1.76
N TYR A 139 3.78 13.64 2.77
CA TYR A 139 3.06 14.89 2.65
C TYR A 139 4.04 16.04 2.52
N SER A 140 3.91 16.78 1.42
CA SER A 140 4.79 17.90 1.08
C SER A 140 4.00 18.95 0.31
N ASN A 141 4.17 20.22 0.65
CA ASN A 141 3.56 21.35 -0.07
C ASN A 141 2.06 21.16 -0.35
N ASN A 142 1.31 20.70 0.65
CA ASN A 142 -0.13 20.43 0.57
C ASN A 142 -0.52 19.31 -0.41
N LYS A 143 0.44 18.47 -0.83
CA LYS A 143 0.23 17.34 -1.74
C LYS A 143 0.65 16.02 -1.09
N ILE A 144 0.02 14.94 -1.51
CA ILE A 144 0.36 13.58 -1.14
C ILE A 144 1.24 13.00 -2.24
N PHE A 145 2.42 12.51 -1.88
CA PHE A 145 3.36 11.82 -2.76
C PHE A 145 3.46 10.36 -2.37
N HIS A 146 3.53 9.48 -3.36
CA HIS A 146 3.73 8.05 -3.16
C HIS A 146 5.15 7.66 -3.54
N ILE A 147 5.76 6.81 -2.71
CA ILE A 147 7.13 6.30 -2.91
C ILE A 147 7.17 4.78 -2.73
N ASP A 148 8.25 4.14 -3.18
CA ASP A 148 8.54 2.72 -2.96
C ASP A 148 7.57 1.75 -3.66
N PHE A 149 7.61 1.72 -4.99
CA PHE A 149 6.76 0.85 -5.82
C PHE A 149 7.36 -0.53 -6.11
N GLU A 150 8.47 -0.91 -5.48
CA GLU A 150 9.22 -2.13 -5.79
C GLU A 150 8.49 -3.45 -5.49
N MET A 151 7.46 -3.40 -4.64
CA MET A 151 6.68 -4.56 -4.20
C MET A 151 5.57 -4.95 -5.18
N GLY A 152 5.70 -4.57 -6.44
CA GLY A 152 4.76 -4.94 -7.47
C GLY A 152 4.50 -6.44 -7.52
N ARG A 153 3.23 -6.80 -7.63
CA ARG A 153 2.77 -8.16 -7.88
C ARG A 153 1.78 -8.12 -9.01
N GLU A 154 1.87 -9.07 -9.90
CA GLU A 154 0.81 -9.25 -10.88
C GLU A 154 -0.37 -9.95 -10.19
N TYR A 155 -1.50 -9.27 -10.14
CA TYR A 155 -2.79 -9.83 -9.74
C TYR A 155 -3.65 -10.00 -10.99
N GLU A 156 -4.55 -10.98 -10.94
CA GLU A 156 -5.41 -11.32 -12.06
C GLU A 156 -6.31 -10.16 -12.53
N ASN A 157 -6.68 -9.27 -11.61
CA ASN A 157 -7.56 -8.15 -11.92
C ASN A 157 -7.34 -6.93 -11.01
N ILE A 158 -7.78 -5.78 -11.48
CA ILE A 158 -7.66 -4.48 -10.80
C ILE A 158 -8.33 -4.49 -9.42
N GLY A 159 -9.46 -5.18 -9.28
CA GLY A 159 -10.15 -5.27 -7.99
C GLY A 159 -9.28 -5.87 -6.89
N MET A 160 -8.41 -6.82 -7.20
CA MET A 160 -7.44 -7.39 -6.26
C MET A 160 -6.32 -6.41 -5.91
N TRP A 161 -5.85 -5.61 -6.87
CA TRP A 161 -4.87 -4.55 -6.63
C TRP A 161 -5.45 -3.48 -5.70
N ALA A 162 -6.63 -2.96 -6.03
CA ALA A 162 -7.34 -1.98 -5.23
C ALA A 162 -7.65 -2.49 -3.81
N GLN A 163 -8.13 -3.73 -3.68
CA GLN A 163 -8.40 -4.37 -2.40
C GLN A 163 -7.14 -4.47 -1.52
N ARG A 164 -6.01 -4.80 -2.13
CA ARG A 164 -4.75 -4.89 -1.40
C ARG A 164 -4.28 -3.53 -0.92
N GLU A 165 -4.35 -2.53 -1.78
CA GLU A 165 -4.01 -1.15 -1.42
C GLU A 165 -4.83 -0.67 -0.23
N ILE A 166 -6.17 -0.73 -0.32
CA ILE A 166 -7.07 -0.32 0.75
C ILE A 166 -6.76 -1.07 2.04
N SER A 167 -6.60 -2.39 1.95
CA SER A 167 -6.32 -3.21 3.14
C SER A 167 -5.05 -2.75 3.84
N LYS A 168 -3.97 -2.49 3.10
CA LYS A 168 -2.70 -2.04 3.68
C LYS A 168 -2.79 -0.62 4.24
N LEU A 169 -3.40 0.28 3.47
CA LEU A 169 -3.53 1.67 3.85
C LEU A 169 -4.36 1.82 5.12
N LEU A 170 -5.56 1.24 5.16
CA LEU A 170 -6.45 1.35 6.32
C LEU A 170 -5.83 0.70 7.56
N ILE A 171 -5.23 -0.49 7.44
CA ILE A 171 -4.54 -1.12 8.57
C ILE A 171 -3.42 -0.21 9.07
N SER A 172 -2.58 0.29 8.16
CA SER A 172 -1.48 1.19 8.53
C SER A 172 -1.99 2.48 9.17
N LEU A 173 -3.11 3.04 8.70
CA LEU A 173 -3.71 4.24 9.27
C LEU A 173 -4.27 3.94 10.68
N LEU A 174 -5.11 2.92 10.82
CA LEU A 174 -5.82 2.61 12.06
C LEU A 174 -4.88 2.18 13.20
N ILE A 175 -3.71 1.60 12.90
CA ILE A 175 -2.70 1.27 13.92
C ILE A 175 -2.02 2.53 14.47
N ASN A 176 -1.86 3.57 13.65
CA ASN A 176 -1.11 4.78 14.00
C ASN A 176 -1.99 5.94 14.50
N ILE A 177 -3.26 5.70 14.78
CA ILE A 177 -4.20 6.69 15.30
C ILE A 177 -4.82 6.22 16.62
N PRO A 178 -5.34 7.13 17.47
CA PRO A 178 -6.07 6.78 18.69
C PRO A 178 -7.27 5.88 18.39
N VAL A 179 -7.52 4.94 19.32
CA VAL A 179 -8.62 3.97 19.18
C VAL A 179 -9.98 4.66 19.06
N SER A 180 -10.16 5.79 19.78
CA SER A 180 -11.40 6.60 19.76
C SER A 180 -11.76 7.13 18.38
N GLU A 181 -10.77 7.34 17.49
CA GLU A 181 -10.99 7.93 16.17
C GLU A 181 -11.17 6.90 15.06
N ARG A 182 -10.91 5.63 15.33
CA ARG A 182 -10.92 4.57 14.30
C ARG A 182 -12.27 4.43 13.61
N ASP A 183 -13.36 4.43 14.38
CA ASP A 183 -14.71 4.32 13.85
C ASP A 183 -15.08 5.50 12.95
N ASN A 184 -14.74 6.71 13.39
CA ASN A 184 -14.94 7.94 12.60
C ASN A 184 -14.22 7.87 11.26
N ILE A 185 -12.96 7.39 11.25
CA ILE A 185 -12.17 7.28 10.01
C ILE A 185 -12.71 6.19 9.09
N VAL A 186 -13.13 5.03 9.62
CA VAL A 186 -13.75 3.98 8.80
C VAL A 186 -15.05 4.46 8.19
N LYS A 187 -15.88 5.16 8.97
CA LYS A 187 -17.12 5.78 8.49
C LYS A 187 -16.85 6.81 7.38
N LEU A 188 -15.88 7.70 7.61
CA LEU A 188 -15.44 8.69 6.63
C LEU A 188 -14.96 8.03 5.35
N PHE A 189 -14.13 6.99 5.45
CA PHE A 189 -13.68 6.20 4.30
C PHE A 189 -14.86 5.61 3.52
N CYS A 190 -15.81 4.97 4.19
CA CYS A 190 -17.01 4.42 3.54
C CYS A 190 -17.85 5.49 2.86
N ASN A 191 -17.84 6.73 3.36
CA ASN A 191 -18.60 7.83 2.79
C ASN A 191 -17.95 8.40 1.52
N ILE A 192 -16.64 8.49 1.48
CA ILE A 192 -15.89 9.12 0.38
C ILE A 192 -15.54 8.10 -0.72
N TYR A 193 -15.15 6.88 -0.34
CA TYR A 193 -14.66 5.89 -1.29
C TYR A 193 -15.81 5.23 -2.08
N GLU A 194 -15.81 5.42 -3.40
CA GLU A 194 -16.94 5.10 -4.28
C GLU A 194 -16.98 3.65 -4.78
N HIS A 195 -15.81 2.95 -4.80
CA HIS A 195 -15.70 1.60 -5.37
C HIS A 195 -16.24 0.52 -4.43
N ASN A 196 -17.55 0.50 -4.22
CA ASN A 196 -18.24 -0.42 -3.33
C ASN A 196 -17.95 -1.91 -3.57
N LYS A 197 -17.71 -2.31 -4.83
CA LYS A 197 -17.36 -3.69 -5.17
C LYS A 197 -16.02 -4.11 -4.55
N VAL A 198 -15.06 -3.19 -4.43
CA VAL A 198 -13.75 -3.44 -3.81
C VAL A 198 -13.91 -3.64 -2.30
N ILE A 199 -14.69 -2.77 -1.63
CA ILE A 199 -15.00 -2.92 -0.19
C ILE A 199 -15.70 -4.26 0.07
N ASN A 200 -16.71 -4.62 -0.70
CA ASN A 200 -17.43 -5.89 -0.56
C ASN A 200 -16.51 -7.10 -0.75
N SER A 201 -15.61 -7.02 -1.74
CA SER A 201 -14.63 -8.07 -1.98
C SER A 201 -13.64 -8.20 -0.81
N LEU A 202 -13.19 -7.06 -0.25
CA LEU A 202 -12.33 -7.03 0.94
C LEU A 202 -13.02 -7.72 2.13
N ILE A 203 -14.26 -7.34 2.44
CA ILE A 203 -15.05 -7.94 3.52
C ILE A 203 -15.19 -9.45 3.32
N LYS A 204 -15.64 -9.89 2.14
CA LYS A 204 -15.82 -11.32 1.84
C LYS A 204 -14.53 -12.14 1.96
N SER A 205 -13.42 -11.61 1.44
CA SER A 205 -12.13 -12.31 1.46
C SER A 205 -11.60 -12.51 2.88
N LYS A 206 -11.84 -11.55 3.77
CA LYS A 206 -11.38 -11.61 5.17
C LYS A 206 -12.28 -12.49 6.03
N LEU A 207 -13.60 -12.45 5.84
CA LEU A 207 -14.53 -13.36 6.49
C LEU A 207 -14.25 -14.84 6.14
N ARG A 208 -13.89 -15.12 4.89
CA ARG A 208 -13.49 -16.47 4.46
C ARG A 208 -12.21 -16.92 5.17
N ARG A 209 -11.22 -16.05 5.36
CA ARG A 209 -9.99 -16.35 6.11
C ARG A 209 -10.28 -16.59 7.59
N ARG A 210 -11.17 -15.82 8.22
CA ARG A 210 -11.55 -16.01 9.64
C ARG A 210 -12.02 -17.44 9.94
N LYS A 211 -12.76 -18.07 9.03
CA LYS A 211 -13.22 -19.47 9.17
C LYS A 211 -12.06 -20.47 9.13
N LEU A 212 -10.94 -20.14 8.44
CA LEU A 212 -9.77 -21.00 8.31
C LEU A 212 -8.74 -20.78 9.43
N ASP A 213 -8.69 -19.58 10.02
CA ASP A 213 -7.65 -19.18 10.98
C ASP A 213 -8.07 -19.30 12.46
N GLN A 214 -9.24 -19.88 12.77
CA GLN A 214 -9.70 -20.06 14.16
C GLN A 214 -8.76 -20.93 15.03
N HIS A 215 -7.72 -21.54 14.43
CA HIS A 215 -6.78 -22.41 15.12
C HIS A 215 -5.38 -21.83 15.41
N ASN A 216 -5.05 -20.60 14.97
CA ASN A 216 -3.71 -20.04 15.21
C ASN A 216 -3.78 -18.63 15.82
N SER A 217 -3.64 -18.55 17.14
CA SER A 217 -3.42 -17.31 17.90
C SER A 217 -1.98 -16.83 17.75
N LEU A 218 -1.79 -15.51 17.65
CA LEU A 218 -0.58 -14.70 17.74
C LEU A 218 -0.30 -13.87 16.47
N ASP A 219 -1.11 -12.81 16.30
CA ASP A 219 -0.73 -11.72 15.44
C ASP A 219 -1.55 -10.46 15.77
N THR A 220 -0.92 -9.45 16.33
CA THR A 220 -1.55 -8.14 16.64
C THR A 220 -2.17 -7.50 15.39
N ASP A 221 -1.59 -7.76 14.22
CA ASP A 221 -2.12 -7.30 12.93
C ASP A 221 -3.44 -7.97 12.54
N LYS A 222 -3.73 -9.16 13.07
CA LYS A 222 -5.00 -9.88 12.82
C LYS A 222 -6.18 -9.19 13.49
N TYR A 223 -6.00 -8.69 14.71
CA TYR A 223 -7.08 -8.01 15.44
C TYR A 223 -7.48 -6.71 14.74
N ALA A 224 -6.51 -5.87 14.36
CA ALA A 224 -6.79 -4.63 13.63
C ALA A 224 -7.55 -4.87 12.30
N LEU A 225 -7.24 -5.97 11.60
CA LEU A 225 -7.90 -6.31 10.35
C LEU A 225 -9.33 -6.83 10.54
N LEU A 226 -9.58 -7.60 11.61
CA LEU A 226 -10.91 -8.13 11.92
C LEU A 226 -11.85 -7.02 12.39
N ASP A 227 -11.34 -6.10 13.20
CA ASP A 227 -12.07 -4.91 13.62
C ASP A 227 -12.41 -4.02 12.43
N LEU A 228 -11.45 -3.74 11.55
CA LEU A 228 -11.69 -3.02 10.30
C LEU A 228 -12.82 -3.66 9.47
N VAL A 229 -12.83 -4.97 9.30
CA VAL A 229 -13.85 -5.66 8.51
C VAL A 229 -15.23 -5.53 9.16
N ARG A 230 -15.30 -5.65 10.50
CA ARG A 230 -16.54 -5.46 11.25
C ARG A 230 -17.08 -4.05 11.08
N ASP A 231 -16.22 -3.04 11.22
CA ASP A 231 -16.59 -1.64 11.13
C ASP A 231 -17.02 -1.26 9.70
N LEU A 232 -16.33 -1.76 8.68
CA LEU A 232 -16.74 -1.62 7.28
C LEU A 232 -18.11 -2.26 7.02
N GLN A 233 -18.43 -3.40 7.65
CA GLN A 233 -19.74 -4.05 7.52
C GLN A 233 -20.86 -3.22 8.15
N ILE A 234 -20.64 -2.73 9.37
CA ILE A 234 -21.62 -1.90 10.10
C ILE A 234 -21.95 -0.65 9.30
N HIS A 235 -20.94 0.09 8.87
CA HIS A 235 -21.17 1.36 8.16
C HIS A 235 -21.78 1.18 6.76
N LYS A 236 -21.64 0.00 6.17
CA LYS A 236 -22.22 -0.29 4.86
C LYS A 236 -23.66 -0.77 4.93
N GLN A 237 -24.08 -1.41 6.02
CA GLN A 237 -25.48 -1.83 6.21
C GLN A 237 -26.41 -0.66 6.53
N ASN A 238 -25.84 0.47 6.96
CA ASN A 238 -26.56 1.70 7.31
C ASN A 238 -26.66 2.70 6.14
N LYS A 239 -26.25 2.32 4.93
CA LYS A 239 -26.45 3.04 3.66
C LYS A 239 -27.43 2.31 2.75
#